data_29c27bbb7afc2769f4d7cb555a775104
#
_entry.id   29c27bbb7afc2769f4d7cb555a775104
#
_cell.length_a   1.000
_cell.length_b   1.000
_cell.length_c   1.000
_cell.angle_alpha   90.00
_cell.angle_beta   90.00
_cell.angle_gamma   90.00
#
_symmetry.space_group_name_H-M   'P 1'
#
loop_
_entity.id
_entity.type
_entity.pdbx_description
1 polymer ?
#
loop_
_entity_poly.entity_id
_entity_poly.type
_entity_poly.pdbx_seq_one_letter_code
_entity_poly.pdbx_strand_id
1 'polypeptide(L)'
;MKNIVEEPAVKYNYVSQETYLETERGALEKHEYYQGEIFAMSGASAKHNRIFTNLFGELSYKLKGKGCVPYGSDLRIHIPKNTLYTYPDISIICGEMELTDDKFDTATNPSVIIELLSHSTRNYDKGEKFTLYRDMHSLQEYILIDTEKIYVEKHIRNADNSWQLTDYKSIENSFTISTIQLSFLLMDIYEGISF
;
A
#
# COMPACT_ATOMS: atom_id res chain seq x y z
N MET A 1 4.89 4.57 54.74
CA MET A 1 5.11 3.51 53.73
C MET A 1 4.37 3.94 52.48
N LYS A 2 5.06 4.27 51.39
CA LYS A 2 4.41 4.56 50.09
C LYS A 2 4.18 3.21 49.41
N ASN A 3 2.92 2.87 49.18
CA ASN A 3 2.57 1.74 48.30
C ASN A 3 2.96 2.12 46.87
N ILE A 4 4.04 1.53 46.38
CA ILE A 4 4.37 1.56 44.94
C ILE A 4 3.42 0.54 44.29
N VAL A 5 2.44 1.03 43.54
CA VAL A 5 1.63 0.20 42.67
C VAL A 5 2.53 -0.10 41.47
N GLU A 6 3.10 -1.30 41.42
CA GLU A 6 3.74 -1.81 40.22
C GLU A 6 2.64 -2.08 39.17
N GLU A 7 2.64 -1.31 38.09
CA GLU A 7 1.83 -1.65 36.92
C GLU A 7 2.28 -3.02 36.39
N PRO A 8 1.34 -3.93 36.08
CA PRO A 8 1.70 -5.23 35.52
C PRO A 8 2.43 -4.99 34.20
N ALA A 9 3.65 -5.52 34.11
CA ALA A 9 4.40 -5.50 32.85
C ALA A 9 3.58 -6.21 31.75
N VAL A 10 3.08 -5.45 30.80
CA VAL A 10 2.43 -6.00 29.60
C VAL A 10 3.51 -6.81 28.89
N LYS A 11 3.37 -8.13 28.85
CA LYS A 11 4.20 -9.00 28.02
C LYS A 11 3.80 -8.78 26.59
N TYR A 12 4.47 -7.88 25.90
CA TYR A 12 4.46 -7.83 24.45
C TYR A 12 5.15 -9.09 23.94
N ASN A 13 4.43 -9.94 23.23
CA ASN A 13 5.03 -11.04 22.47
C ASN A 13 5.72 -10.43 21.26
N TYR A 14 6.89 -9.84 21.48
CA TYR A 14 7.70 -9.27 20.40
C TYR A 14 8.19 -10.37 19.47
N VAL A 15 7.86 -10.28 18.20
CA VAL A 15 8.33 -11.16 17.13
C VAL A 15 9.45 -10.45 16.38
N SER A 16 10.60 -11.10 16.14
CA SER A 16 11.66 -10.49 15.33
C SER A 16 11.25 -10.47 13.84
N GLN A 17 11.88 -9.58 13.05
CA GLN A 17 11.63 -9.51 11.62
C GLN A 17 11.98 -10.82 10.91
N GLU A 18 13.05 -11.50 11.32
CA GLU A 18 13.46 -12.80 10.79
C GLU A 18 12.41 -13.87 11.06
N THR A 19 11.91 -13.94 12.29
CA THR A 19 10.87 -14.90 12.67
C THR A 19 9.57 -14.63 11.91
N TYR A 20 9.20 -13.35 11.74
CA TYR A 20 8.06 -12.97 10.91
C TYR A 20 8.22 -13.45 9.48
N LEU A 21 9.36 -13.15 8.82
CA LEU A 21 9.60 -13.54 7.44
C LEU A 21 9.59 -15.06 7.24
N GLU A 22 10.18 -15.82 8.17
CA GLU A 22 10.16 -17.28 8.11
C GLU A 22 8.74 -17.85 8.22
N THR A 23 7.95 -17.32 9.15
CA THR A 23 6.56 -17.75 9.36
C THR A 23 5.64 -17.33 8.22
N GLU A 24 5.75 -16.09 7.77
CA GLU A 24 4.93 -15.50 6.71
C GLU A 24 5.11 -16.21 5.37
N ARG A 25 6.32 -16.65 5.05
CA ARG A 25 6.60 -17.43 3.82
C ARG A 25 5.91 -18.79 3.77
N GLY A 26 5.53 -19.33 4.91
CA GLY A 26 4.77 -20.58 5.02
C GLY A 26 3.30 -20.38 5.36
N ALA A 27 2.85 -19.16 5.59
CA ALA A 27 1.49 -18.86 6.02
C ALA A 27 0.48 -19.05 4.88
N LEU A 28 -0.74 -19.46 5.22
CA LEU A 28 -1.86 -19.57 4.28
C LEU A 28 -2.58 -18.23 4.07
N GLU A 29 -2.44 -17.31 5.04
CA GLU A 29 -3.02 -15.98 5.04
C GLU A 29 -1.90 -14.95 5.19
N LYS A 30 -2.10 -13.76 4.64
CA LYS A 30 -1.12 -12.67 4.71
C LYS A 30 -1.22 -11.91 6.01
N HIS A 31 -0.07 -11.49 6.50
CA HIS A 31 0.03 -10.65 7.69
C HIS A 31 0.94 -9.46 7.45
N GLU A 32 0.55 -8.30 7.92
CA GLU A 32 1.44 -7.17 8.08
C GLU A 32 2.25 -7.32 9.37
N TYR A 33 3.44 -6.73 9.40
CA TYR A 33 4.28 -6.68 10.60
C TYR A 33 4.72 -5.25 10.87
N TYR A 34 4.60 -4.82 12.11
CA TYR A 34 5.08 -3.51 12.53
C TYR A 34 5.60 -3.57 13.97
N GLN A 35 6.86 -3.17 14.18
CA GLN A 35 7.51 -3.04 15.49
C GLN A 35 7.35 -4.25 16.43
N GLY A 36 7.41 -5.46 15.89
CA GLY A 36 7.31 -6.70 16.68
C GLY A 36 5.91 -7.27 16.79
N GLU A 37 4.91 -6.62 16.22
CA GLU A 37 3.53 -7.08 16.18
C GLU A 37 3.14 -7.57 14.78
N ILE A 38 2.27 -8.58 14.74
CA ILE A 38 1.77 -9.20 13.50
C ILE A 38 0.26 -8.94 13.42
N PHE A 39 -0.20 -8.45 12.26
CA PHE A 39 -1.58 -8.09 11.99
C PHE A 39 -2.12 -8.91 10.82
N ALA A 40 -3.17 -9.71 11.06
CA ALA A 40 -3.80 -10.47 9.99
C ALA A 40 -4.49 -9.54 8.98
N MET A 41 -4.30 -9.81 7.69
CA MET A 41 -4.99 -9.07 6.63
C MET A 41 -6.36 -9.70 6.35
N SER A 42 -7.36 -8.86 6.16
CA SER A 42 -8.70 -9.31 5.77
C SER A 42 -8.80 -9.57 4.27
N GLY A 43 -9.70 -10.47 3.86
CA GLY A 43 -10.02 -10.70 2.46
C GLY A 43 -10.70 -9.51 1.80
N ALA A 44 -10.57 -9.40 0.49
CA ALA A 44 -11.12 -8.33 -0.34
C ALA A 44 -12.53 -8.63 -0.84
N SER A 45 -13.40 -7.60 -0.90
CA SER A 45 -14.74 -7.72 -1.46
C SER A 45 -14.74 -7.89 -3.00
N ALA A 46 -15.87 -8.29 -3.58
CA ALA A 46 -16.02 -8.36 -5.04
C ALA A 46 -15.84 -6.98 -5.72
N LYS A 47 -16.31 -5.89 -5.10
CA LYS A 47 -16.11 -4.52 -5.60
C LYS A 47 -14.62 -4.14 -5.60
N HIS A 48 -13.92 -4.44 -4.52
CA HIS A 48 -12.48 -4.22 -4.41
C HIS A 48 -11.72 -4.97 -5.53
N ASN A 49 -11.99 -6.25 -5.70
CA ASN A 49 -11.37 -7.05 -6.75
C ASN A 49 -11.70 -6.53 -8.16
N ARG A 50 -12.92 -6.02 -8.40
CA ARG A 50 -13.29 -5.47 -9.71
C ARG A 50 -12.51 -4.19 -10.01
N ILE A 51 -12.43 -3.25 -9.05
CA ILE A 51 -11.65 -2.02 -9.19
C ILE A 51 -10.17 -2.34 -9.39
N PHE A 52 -9.63 -3.28 -8.59
CA PHE A 52 -8.26 -3.78 -8.79
C PHE A 52 -8.05 -4.29 -10.22
N THR A 53 -8.92 -5.16 -10.72
CA THR A 53 -8.79 -5.75 -12.06
C THR A 53 -8.82 -4.69 -13.16
N ASN A 54 -9.72 -3.71 -13.06
CA ASN A 54 -9.83 -2.62 -14.04
C ASN A 54 -8.54 -1.80 -14.08
N LEU A 55 -8.06 -1.32 -12.93
CA LEU A 55 -6.89 -0.48 -12.87
C LEU A 55 -5.59 -1.25 -13.14
N PHE A 56 -5.41 -2.44 -12.53
CA PHE A 56 -4.19 -3.23 -12.68
C PHE A 56 -4.01 -3.73 -14.12
N GLY A 57 -5.12 -4.10 -14.78
CA GLY A 57 -5.11 -4.49 -16.20
C GLY A 57 -4.62 -3.35 -17.10
N GLU A 58 -5.13 -2.13 -16.90
CA GLU A 58 -4.67 -0.96 -17.65
C GLU A 58 -3.20 -0.61 -17.35
N LEU A 59 -2.80 -0.63 -16.08
CA LEU A 59 -1.41 -0.38 -15.68
C LEU A 59 -0.48 -1.39 -16.35
N SER A 60 -0.79 -2.68 -16.28
CA SER A 60 0.02 -3.75 -16.85
C SER A 60 0.16 -3.60 -18.37
N TYR A 61 -0.93 -3.24 -19.07
CA TYR A 61 -0.90 -3.03 -20.50
C TYR A 61 -0.11 -1.78 -20.89
N LYS A 62 -0.39 -0.64 -20.24
CA LYS A 62 0.21 0.66 -20.59
C LYS A 62 1.69 0.77 -20.20
N LEU A 63 2.15 0.03 -19.18
CA LEU A 63 3.54 0.05 -18.70
C LEU A 63 4.44 -0.99 -19.36
N LYS A 64 3.89 -1.89 -20.15
CA LYS A 64 4.70 -2.93 -20.82
C LYS A 64 5.85 -2.33 -21.63
N GLY A 65 7.09 -2.66 -21.23
CA GLY A 65 8.31 -2.19 -21.90
C GLY A 65 8.74 -0.74 -21.57
N LYS A 66 8.14 -0.09 -20.55
CA LYS A 66 8.42 1.32 -20.21
C LYS A 66 9.31 1.53 -18.96
N GLY A 67 9.94 0.48 -18.45
CA GLY A 67 10.87 0.63 -17.31
C GLY A 67 10.21 0.78 -15.94
N CYS A 68 8.89 0.74 -15.86
CA CYS A 68 8.12 0.64 -14.61
C CYS A 68 7.21 -0.58 -14.68
N VAL A 69 7.12 -1.33 -13.58
CA VAL A 69 6.34 -2.58 -13.50
C VAL A 69 5.36 -2.48 -12.34
N PRO A 70 4.05 -2.73 -12.57
CA PRO A 70 3.06 -2.84 -11.51
C PRO A 70 3.07 -4.24 -10.91
N TYR A 71 2.95 -4.32 -9.59
CA TYR A 71 2.83 -5.55 -8.80
C TYR A 71 1.56 -5.49 -7.96
N GLY A 72 0.87 -6.62 -7.86
CA GLY A 72 -0.29 -6.77 -6.97
C GLY A 72 0.12 -7.09 -5.53
N SER A 73 -0.87 -7.33 -4.70
CA SER A 73 -0.71 -7.53 -3.26
C SER A 73 0.04 -8.80 -2.83
N ASP A 74 0.60 -9.57 -3.76
CA ASP A 74 1.48 -10.70 -3.43
C ASP A 74 2.94 -10.29 -3.27
N LEU A 75 3.33 -9.12 -3.78
CA LEU A 75 4.64 -8.55 -3.50
C LEU A 75 4.60 -7.79 -2.18
N ARG A 76 5.36 -8.26 -1.20
CA ARG A 76 5.53 -7.59 0.08
C ARG A 76 6.43 -6.38 -0.07
N ILE A 77 6.07 -5.28 0.59
CA ILE A 77 6.88 -4.06 0.68
C ILE A 77 7.41 -3.93 2.11
N HIS A 78 8.70 -3.68 2.23
CA HIS A 78 9.36 -3.39 3.49
C HIS A 78 9.82 -1.95 3.55
N ILE A 79 9.60 -1.31 4.69
CA ILE A 79 10.10 0.04 5.00
C ILE A 79 11.17 -0.09 6.09
N PRO A 80 12.46 -0.18 5.75
CA PRO A 80 13.52 -0.46 6.72
C PRO A 80 13.59 0.55 7.87
N LYS A 81 13.26 1.82 7.60
CA LYS A 81 13.34 2.90 8.57
C LYS A 81 12.39 2.74 9.76
N ASN A 82 11.20 2.15 9.54
CA ASN A 82 10.20 1.98 10.59
C ASN A 82 9.76 0.54 10.81
N THR A 83 10.44 -0.41 10.18
CA THR A 83 10.22 -1.87 10.28
C THR A 83 8.90 -2.41 9.73
N LEU A 84 8.07 -1.60 9.05
CA LEU A 84 6.82 -2.08 8.46
C LEU A 84 7.09 -3.07 7.32
N TYR A 85 6.43 -4.23 7.36
CA TYR A 85 6.21 -5.12 6.23
C TYR A 85 4.71 -5.15 5.93
N THR A 86 4.34 -4.88 4.68
CA THR A 86 2.95 -4.73 4.26
C THR A 86 2.76 -5.22 2.84
N TYR A 87 1.50 -5.38 2.42
CA TYR A 87 1.12 -5.82 1.08
C TYR A 87 0.14 -4.80 0.46
N PRO A 88 0.64 -3.74 -0.18
CA PRO A 88 -0.23 -2.79 -0.87
C PRO A 88 -1.05 -3.48 -1.95
N ASP A 89 -2.25 -2.98 -2.22
CA ASP A 89 -3.06 -3.53 -3.31
C ASP A 89 -2.33 -3.47 -4.65
N ILE A 90 -1.67 -2.32 -4.93
CA ILE A 90 -0.79 -2.18 -6.10
C ILE A 90 0.46 -1.39 -5.69
N SER A 91 1.63 -1.91 -6.05
CA SER A 91 2.88 -1.17 -6.00
C SER A 91 3.49 -1.08 -7.40
N ILE A 92 4.02 0.10 -7.76
CA ILE A 92 4.70 0.29 -9.04
C ILE A 92 6.17 0.57 -8.75
N ILE A 93 7.06 -0.23 -9.30
CA ILE A 93 8.51 -0.07 -9.18
C ILE A 93 9.05 0.38 -10.52
N CYS A 94 9.78 1.51 -10.53
CA CYS A 94 10.44 2.05 -11.70
C CYS A 94 11.95 1.81 -11.60
N GLY A 95 12.54 1.27 -12.67
CA GLY A 95 13.93 0.85 -12.68
C GLY A 95 14.15 -0.53 -12.07
N GLU A 96 15.32 -0.74 -11.48
CA GLU A 96 15.68 -2.01 -10.85
C GLU A 96 14.99 -2.17 -9.50
N MET A 97 14.43 -3.37 -9.24
CA MET A 97 13.81 -3.69 -7.95
C MET A 97 14.89 -3.94 -6.89
N GLU A 98 14.79 -3.21 -5.78
CA GLU A 98 15.63 -3.45 -4.60
C GLU A 98 14.91 -4.40 -3.65
N LEU A 99 15.57 -5.51 -3.31
CA LEU A 99 15.02 -6.57 -2.48
C LEU A 99 15.70 -6.60 -1.11
N THR A 100 14.98 -7.05 -0.07
CA THR A 100 15.55 -7.20 1.27
C THR A 100 16.51 -8.36 1.38
N ASP A 101 16.30 -9.42 0.59
CA ASP A 101 17.09 -10.64 0.59
C ASP A 101 17.00 -11.35 -0.78
N ASP A 102 17.62 -12.52 -0.89
CA ASP A 102 17.68 -13.35 -2.10
C ASP A 102 16.41 -14.19 -2.36
N LYS A 103 15.34 -14.02 -1.59
CA LYS A 103 14.07 -14.76 -1.74
C LYS A 103 13.14 -14.14 -2.77
N PHE A 104 13.41 -12.93 -3.23
CA PHE A 104 12.66 -12.24 -4.28
C PHE A 104 11.17 -11.99 -3.96
N ASP A 105 10.81 -11.89 -2.68
CA ASP A 105 9.44 -11.74 -2.23
C ASP A 105 9.13 -10.40 -1.52
N THR A 106 10.17 -9.59 -1.25
CA THR A 106 10.05 -8.35 -0.48
C THR A 106 10.87 -7.24 -1.10
N ALA A 107 10.20 -6.22 -1.61
CA ALA A 107 10.83 -5.05 -2.21
C ALA A 107 10.86 -3.84 -1.24
N THR A 108 11.81 -2.92 -1.47
CA THR A 108 12.01 -1.74 -0.61
C THR A 108 11.86 -0.41 -1.34
N ASN A 109 11.74 -0.41 -2.67
CA ASN A 109 11.80 0.80 -3.49
C ASN A 109 10.60 1.06 -4.41
N PRO A 110 9.33 0.91 -3.96
CA PRO A 110 8.20 1.31 -4.77
C PRO A 110 8.23 2.81 -5.06
N SER A 111 7.93 3.17 -6.30
CA SER A 111 7.81 4.57 -6.74
C SER A 111 6.39 5.11 -6.57
N VAL A 112 5.39 4.22 -6.70
CA VAL A 112 3.96 4.54 -6.49
C VAL A 112 3.33 3.40 -5.68
N ILE A 113 2.48 3.75 -4.73
CA ILE A 113 1.62 2.81 -4.01
C ILE A 113 0.18 3.24 -4.22
N ILE A 114 -0.70 2.26 -4.47
CA ILE A 114 -2.14 2.46 -4.59
C ILE A 114 -2.84 1.50 -3.62
N GLU A 115 -3.71 2.04 -2.77
CA GLU A 115 -4.55 1.27 -1.84
C GLU A 115 -6.03 1.44 -2.20
N LEU A 116 -6.75 0.35 -2.21
CA LEU A 116 -8.19 0.32 -2.46
C LEU A 116 -8.92 0.30 -1.12
N LEU A 117 -9.49 1.44 -0.73
CA LEU A 117 -10.06 1.65 0.59
C LEU A 117 -11.29 0.78 0.82
N SER A 118 -11.22 -0.12 1.78
CA SER A 118 -12.38 -0.84 2.33
C SER A 118 -12.99 -0.08 3.52
N HIS A 119 -14.15 -0.51 3.98
CA HIS A 119 -14.77 0.06 5.17
C HIS A 119 -13.87 -0.09 6.42
N SER A 120 -13.22 -1.24 6.57
CA SER A 120 -12.42 -1.59 7.76
C SER A 120 -11.03 -0.93 7.78
N THR A 121 -10.39 -0.73 6.62
CA THR A 121 -8.99 -0.25 6.54
C THR A 121 -8.86 1.23 6.23
N ARG A 122 -9.93 1.89 5.77
CA ARG A 122 -9.92 3.28 5.28
C ARG A 122 -9.18 4.27 6.18
N ASN A 123 -9.45 4.25 7.47
CA ASN A 123 -8.84 5.21 8.40
C ASN A 123 -7.36 4.94 8.61
N TYR A 124 -6.97 3.67 8.65
CA TYR A 124 -5.59 3.25 8.75
C TYR A 124 -4.80 3.65 7.49
N ASP A 125 -5.32 3.31 6.30
CA ASP A 125 -4.67 3.63 5.02
C ASP A 125 -4.51 5.13 4.80
N LYS A 126 -5.54 5.94 5.17
CA LYS A 126 -5.51 7.41 5.06
C LYS A 126 -4.58 8.08 6.07
N GLY A 127 -4.33 7.47 7.20
CA GLY A 127 -3.63 8.09 8.32
C GLY A 127 -2.28 7.45 8.62
N GLU A 128 -2.31 6.43 9.47
CA GLU A 128 -1.11 5.84 10.04
C GLU A 128 -0.24 5.17 8.97
N LYS A 129 -0.83 4.36 8.10
CA LYS A 129 -0.12 3.67 7.03
C LYS A 129 0.56 4.64 6.06
N PHE A 130 -0.14 5.73 5.67
CA PHE A 130 0.47 6.77 4.86
C PHE A 130 1.64 7.46 5.59
N THR A 131 1.53 7.68 6.89
CA THR A 131 2.62 8.24 7.68
C THR A 131 3.87 7.36 7.63
N LEU A 132 3.69 6.03 7.72
CA LEU A 132 4.78 5.06 7.60
C LEU A 132 5.37 5.02 6.19
N TYR A 133 4.54 5.04 5.16
CA TYR A 133 4.97 5.06 3.76
C TYR A 133 5.82 6.28 3.39
N ARG A 134 5.59 7.42 4.01
CA ARG A 134 6.40 8.64 3.78
C ARG A 134 7.87 8.48 4.14
N ASP A 135 8.22 7.49 4.95
CA ASP A 135 9.61 7.18 5.31
C ASP A 135 10.41 6.57 4.14
N MET A 136 9.74 6.09 3.08
CA MET A 136 10.40 5.62 1.86
C MET A 136 10.76 6.79 0.96
N HIS A 137 12.05 6.96 0.67
CA HIS A 137 12.53 8.01 -0.24
C HIS A 137 12.16 7.75 -1.70
N SER A 138 12.03 6.49 -2.10
CA SER A 138 11.63 6.08 -3.45
C SER A 138 10.19 6.44 -3.78
N LEU A 139 9.30 6.48 -2.77
CA LEU A 139 7.87 6.73 -2.96
C LEU A 139 7.62 8.18 -3.37
N GLN A 140 7.05 8.36 -4.56
CA GLN A 140 6.72 9.66 -5.14
C GLN A 140 5.22 9.94 -5.11
N GLU A 141 4.38 8.92 -5.24
CA GLU A 141 2.92 9.08 -5.21
C GLU A 141 2.26 7.99 -4.37
N TYR A 142 1.29 8.41 -3.57
CA TYR A 142 0.40 7.53 -2.80
C TYR A 142 -1.03 7.81 -3.20
N ILE A 143 -1.76 6.80 -3.64
CA ILE A 143 -3.09 6.93 -4.24
C ILE A 143 -4.07 6.05 -3.48
N LEU A 144 -5.20 6.63 -3.11
CA LEU A 144 -6.28 5.97 -2.40
C LEU A 144 -7.53 5.96 -3.28
N ILE A 145 -8.09 4.80 -3.55
CA ILE A 145 -9.29 4.62 -4.37
C ILE A 145 -10.38 4.00 -3.50
N ASP A 146 -11.51 4.69 -3.37
CA ASP A 146 -12.60 4.24 -2.52
C ASP A 146 -13.43 3.16 -3.22
N THR A 147 -13.71 2.05 -2.54
CA THR A 147 -14.50 0.95 -3.13
C THR A 147 -16.01 1.10 -2.91
N GLU A 148 -16.44 2.09 -2.11
CA GLU A 148 -17.85 2.29 -1.74
C GLU A 148 -18.47 3.54 -2.36
N LYS A 149 -17.66 4.41 -2.97
CA LYS A 149 -18.11 5.62 -3.67
C LYS A 149 -17.10 6.06 -4.70
N ILE A 150 -17.53 6.88 -5.67
CA ILE A 150 -16.61 7.50 -6.63
C ILE A 150 -15.76 8.53 -5.90
N TYR A 151 -14.52 8.14 -5.59
CA TYR A 151 -13.56 8.97 -4.90
C TYR A 151 -12.15 8.44 -5.08
N VAL A 152 -11.27 9.30 -5.56
CA VAL A 152 -9.82 9.04 -5.62
C VAL A 152 -9.11 10.17 -4.90
N GLU A 153 -8.20 9.85 -4.02
CA GLU A 153 -7.32 10.79 -3.32
C GLU A 153 -5.89 10.49 -3.70
N LYS A 154 -5.20 11.48 -4.23
CA LYS A 154 -3.81 11.37 -4.66
C LYS A 154 -2.94 12.28 -3.84
N HIS A 155 -1.87 11.72 -3.29
CA HIS A 155 -0.78 12.45 -2.66
C HIS A 155 0.46 12.37 -3.55
N ILE A 156 1.08 13.49 -3.84
CA ILE A 156 2.34 13.56 -4.59
C ILE A 156 3.41 14.21 -3.72
N ARG A 157 4.62 13.64 -3.74
CA ARG A 157 5.77 14.20 -3.03
C ARG A 157 6.37 15.35 -3.82
N ASN A 158 6.54 16.50 -3.16
CA ASN A 158 7.21 17.67 -3.70
C ASN A 158 8.73 17.58 -3.54
N ALA A 159 9.47 18.42 -4.24
CA ALA A 159 10.93 18.48 -4.17
C ALA A 159 11.49 18.82 -2.78
N ASP A 160 10.70 19.49 -1.93
CA ASP A 160 11.02 19.79 -0.52
C ASP A 160 10.60 18.69 0.46
N ASN A 161 10.17 17.52 -0.04
CA ASN A 161 9.60 16.40 0.70
C ASN A 161 8.24 16.66 1.37
N SER A 162 7.60 17.79 1.12
CA SER A 162 6.19 17.97 1.47
C SER A 162 5.29 17.13 0.57
N TRP A 163 4.03 16.96 0.95
CA TRP A 163 3.06 16.19 0.19
C TRP A 163 1.87 17.07 -0.19
N GLN A 164 1.54 17.05 -1.47
CA GLN A 164 0.37 17.74 -2.01
C GLN A 164 -0.76 16.73 -2.21
N LEU A 165 -1.92 17.02 -1.63
CA LEU A 165 -3.14 16.24 -1.81
C LEU A 165 -4.02 16.84 -2.89
N THR A 166 -4.60 15.97 -3.73
CA THR A 166 -5.67 16.31 -4.69
C THR A 166 -6.71 15.21 -4.66
N ASP A 167 -8.00 15.56 -4.68
CA ASP A 167 -9.09 14.59 -4.72
C ASP A 167 -9.95 14.72 -5.99
N TYR A 168 -10.58 13.62 -6.38
CA TYR A 168 -11.44 13.48 -7.54
C TYR A 168 -12.74 12.80 -7.13
N LYS A 169 -13.90 13.42 -7.44
CA LYS A 169 -15.22 13.01 -6.92
C LYS A 169 -16.27 12.77 -7.98
N SER A 170 -15.96 13.02 -9.25
CA SER A 170 -16.87 12.78 -10.38
C SER A 170 -16.38 11.60 -11.23
N ILE A 171 -17.32 10.80 -11.72
CA ILE A 171 -17.05 9.72 -12.65
C ILE A 171 -16.40 10.20 -13.96
N GLU A 172 -16.62 11.47 -14.31
CA GLU A 172 -16.05 12.13 -15.50
C GLU A 172 -14.64 12.64 -15.26
N ASN A 173 -14.16 12.63 -14.02
CA ASN A 173 -12.79 13.05 -13.73
C ASN A 173 -11.78 12.03 -14.27
N SER A 174 -10.57 12.55 -14.53
CA SER A 174 -9.37 11.74 -14.71
C SER A 174 -8.29 12.20 -13.74
N PHE A 175 -7.43 11.29 -13.32
CA PHE A 175 -6.22 11.64 -12.60
C PHE A 175 -5.00 11.09 -13.32
N THR A 176 -3.87 11.79 -13.15
CA THR A 176 -2.60 11.40 -13.75
C THR A 176 -1.67 10.89 -12.65
N ILE A 177 -1.07 9.72 -12.84
CA ILE A 177 0.07 9.25 -12.07
C ILE A 177 1.31 9.84 -12.71
N SER A 178 1.83 10.91 -12.12
CA SER A 178 2.89 11.74 -12.72
C SER A 178 4.20 10.98 -12.87
N THR A 179 4.53 10.13 -11.90
CA THR A 179 5.73 9.29 -11.88
C THR A 179 5.84 8.38 -13.11
N ILE A 180 4.72 7.89 -13.62
CA ILE A 180 4.67 7.02 -14.81
C ILE A 180 4.07 7.70 -16.03
N GLN A 181 3.66 8.97 -15.93
CA GLN A 181 3.08 9.80 -16.99
C GLN A 181 1.85 9.15 -17.67
N LEU A 182 0.99 8.52 -16.87
CA LEU A 182 -0.24 7.89 -17.36
C LEU A 182 -1.46 8.50 -16.68
N SER A 183 -2.51 8.73 -17.47
CA SER A 183 -3.81 9.21 -16.99
C SER A 183 -4.85 8.09 -17.05
N PHE A 184 -5.75 8.10 -16.06
CA PHE A 184 -6.82 7.14 -15.87
C PHE A 184 -8.14 7.86 -15.68
N LEU A 185 -9.16 7.47 -16.43
CA LEU A 185 -10.53 7.96 -16.23
C LEU A 185 -11.18 7.20 -15.06
N LEU A 186 -11.90 7.90 -14.20
CA LEU A 186 -12.60 7.24 -13.09
C LEU A 186 -13.68 6.31 -13.63
N MET A 187 -14.31 6.63 -14.77
CA MET A 187 -15.30 5.76 -15.39
C MET A 187 -14.74 4.38 -15.78
N ASP A 188 -13.47 4.30 -16.19
CA ASP A 188 -12.83 3.04 -16.54
C ASP A 188 -12.47 2.24 -15.28
N ILE A 189 -11.99 2.93 -14.23
CA ILE A 189 -11.65 2.30 -12.95
C ILE A 189 -12.89 1.70 -12.28
N TYR A 190 -14.00 2.44 -12.29
CA TYR A 190 -15.26 2.03 -11.67
C TYR A 190 -16.22 1.29 -12.61
N GLU A 191 -15.75 0.86 -13.78
CA GLU A 191 -16.57 0.11 -14.74
C GLU A 191 -17.14 -1.16 -14.09
N GLY A 192 -18.47 -1.33 -14.21
CA GLY A 192 -19.19 -2.47 -13.65
C GLY A 192 -19.43 -2.42 -12.15
N ILE A 193 -19.17 -1.26 -11.48
CA ILE A 193 -19.46 -1.04 -10.07
C ILE A 193 -20.78 -0.27 -9.93
N SER A 194 -21.65 -0.75 -9.04
CA SER A 194 -22.86 -0.05 -8.60
C SER A 194 -22.70 0.40 -7.14
N PHE A 195 -22.99 1.68 -6.87
CA PHE A 195 -22.91 2.30 -5.53
C PHE A 195 -24.29 2.48 -4.93
#